data_738f01a34f6003eb430ad14905ba7059
#
_entry.id   738f01a34f6003eb430ad14905ba7059
#
_cell.length_a   1.000
_cell.length_b   1.000
_cell.length_c   1.000
_cell.angle_alpha   90.00
_cell.angle_beta   90.00
_cell.angle_gamma   90.00
#
_symmetry.space_group_name_H-M   'P 1'
#
loop_
_entity.id
_entity.type
_entity.pdbx_description
1 polymer ?
#
loop_
_entity_poly.entity_id
_entity_poly.type
_entity_poly.pdbx_seq_one_letter_code
_entity_poly.pdbx_strand_id
1 'polypeptide(L)'
;MIAMTPLGLLLVLLVLCSSILVAHGGDAAAGAYMVIATSTMKPKTFCSGHKVAPGDVPSPNSTWAPLHHLYGPCSPAPSSANSTAADVAASMADMVDDDQRRADYIQKRLTGATDDKQPMAFASRTSQYVMNGQYATNGGLGSVRHLKSLSTTATTNSAPDGTSAVTQTVIIDSGSDVSWVQCKPCPLPMCHRQRDPLFDPAMSTTYAAVPCTSAACAQLGPYRRGCSANAQCQFGINYGDGSTATGTYSFDDLTLGPYDVIRGFRFGCAHADRGSAFDYDVAGSLALGGGSQSLVQQTATRYGRVFSYCLPPTASSLGFLVLGVPPERAQLIPSFVSTPLLSSSMAPTFYRVLLRAIIVAGRPLAVPPAVFSASSVIDSSTIISRLPPTAYQALRAAFRSAMTMYRAAPPVSILDTCYDFTGVRSITLPSIALVFDGGATVNLDAAGILLGSCLAFAPTASDRMPGFIGNVQQKTLEVVYDVPAKAMRFRTAAC
;
A
#
# COMPACT_ATOMS: atom_id res chain seq x y z
N MET A 1 61.83 -35.11 -8.23
CA MET A 1 61.13 -33.99 -8.87
C MET A 1 60.72 -34.46 -10.26
N ILE A 2 59.51 -34.88 -10.44
CA ILE A 2 58.93 -35.32 -11.75
C ILE A 2 58.30 -34.08 -12.36
N ALA A 3 58.84 -33.59 -13.45
CA ALA A 3 58.31 -32.44 -14.19
C ALA A 3 57.05 -32.90 -14.95
N MET A 4 55.91 -32.36 -14.58
CA MET A 4 54.66 -32.56 -15.33
C MET A 4 54.73 -31.76 -16.64
N THR A 5 54.45 -32.44 -17.76
CA THR A 5 54.39 -31.83 -19.08
C THR A 5 53.19 -30.88 -19.19
N PRO A 6 53.24 -29.82 -20.02
CA PRO A 6 52.16 -28.86 -20.17
C PRO A 6 50.82 -29.45 -20.60
N LEU A 7 50.83 -30.66 -21.19
CA LEU A 7 49.63 -31.42 -21.59
C LEU A 7 48.86 -31.97 -20.38
N GLY A 8 49.59 -32.37 -19.31
CA GLY A 8 48.97 -32.88 -18.07
C GLY A 8 48.26 -31.77 -17.27
N LEU A 9 48.80 -30.55 -17.31
CA LEU A 9 48.20 -29.39 -16.65
C LEU A 9 46.91 -28.92 -17.33
N LEU A 10 46.84 -29.06 -18.68
CA LEU A 10 45.64 -28.70 -19.45
C LEU A 10 44.49 -29.69 -19.22
N LEU A 11 44.81 -31.00 -19.06
CA LEU A 11 43.80 -32.02 -18.75
C LEU A 11 43.23 -31.87 -17.32
N VAL A 12 44.05 -31.51 -16.34
CA VAL A 12 43.60 -31.26 -14.96
C VAL A 12 42.74 -30.00 -14.89
N LEU A 13 43.05 -28.94 -15.65
CA LEU A 13 42.24 -27.74 -15.75
C LEU A 13 40.91 -27.99 -16.46
N LEU A 14 40.86 -28.84 -17.50
CA LEU A 14 39.62 -29.21 -18.18
C LEU A 14 38.71 -30.08 -17.31
N VAL A 15 39.26 -30.98 -16.50
CA VAL A 15 38.49 -31.81 -15.56
C VAL A 15 37.96 -30.96 -14.39
N LEU A 16 38.72 -29.99 -13.91
CA LEU A 16 38.26 -29.05 -12.87
C LEU A 16 37.19 -28.06 -13.40
N CYS A 17 37.32 -27.60 -14.66
CA CYS A 17 36.26 -26.79 -15.28
C CYS A 17 34.96 -27.57 -15.54
N SER A 18 35.07 -28.88 -15.90
CA SER A 18 33.87 -29.72 -16.08
C SER A 18 33.15 -30.05 -14.78
N SER A 19 33.88 -30.10 -13.65
CA SER A 19 33.29 -30.32 -12.32
C SER A 19 32.58 -29.09 -11.76
N ILE A 20 32.97 -27.88 -12.17
CA ILE A 20 32.33 -26.62 -11.75
C ILE A 20 31.04 -26.37 -12.55
N LEU A 21 30.91 -26.90 -13.76
CA LEU A 21 29.70 -26.75 -14.59
C LEU A 21 28.57 -27.73 -14.24
N VAL A 22 28.82 -28.79 -13.47
CA VAL A 22 27.79 -29.75 -13.06
C VAL A 22 27.18 -29.44 -11.70
N ALA A 23 27.80 -28.56 -10.89
CA ALA A 23 27.31 -28.21 -9.55
C ALA A 23 26.27 -27.07 -9.52
N HIS A 24 25.95 -26.44 -10.66
CA HIS A 24 24.96 -25.35 -10.72
C HIS A 24 23.64 -25.74 -11.39
N GLY A 25 23.42 -26.99 -11.70
CA GLY A 25 22.18 -27.48 -12.34
C GLY A 25 21.13 -28.03 -11.36
N GLY A 26 21.45 -28.18 -10.07
CA GLY A 26 20.58 -28.85 -9.10
C GLY A 26 19.71 -27.96 -8.25
N ASP A 27 20.11 -26.70 -7.96
CA ASP A 27 19.41 -25.83 -7.03
C ASP A 27 18.41 -24.87 -7.68
N ALA A 28 18.47 -24.68 -8.99
CA ALA A 28 17.53 -23.81 -9.71
C ALA A 28 16.09 -24.36 -9.77
N ALA A 29 15.91 -25.67 -9.57
CA ALA A 29 14.58 -26.30 -9.61
C ALA A 29 13.81 -26.20 -8.29
N ALA A 30 14.50 -26.13 -7.16
CA ALA A 30 13.86 -26.09 -5.83
C ALA A 30 13.16 -24.76 -5.52
N GLY A 31 13.54 -23.66 -6.19
CA GLY A 31 12.91 -22.33 -6.04
C GLY A 31 11.96 -21.95 -7.18
N ALA A 32 11.76 -22.82 -8.18
CA ALA A 32 10.95 -22.51 -9.36
C ALA A 32 9.45 -22.55 -9.09
N TYR A 33 9.02 -23.28 -8.08
CA TYR A 33 7.62 -23.46 -7.71
C TYR A 33 7.45 -23.35 -6.19
N MET A 34 6.27 -22.90 -5.77
CA MET A 34 5.84 -22.89 -4.37
C MET A 34 4.57 -23.71 -4.20
N VAL A 35 4.43 -24.38 -3.07
CA VAL A 35 3.23 -25.16 -2.73
C VAL A 35 2.48 -24.48 -1.61
N ILE A 36 1.21 -24.18 -1.83
CA ILE A 36 0.33 -23.57 -0.84
C ILE A 36 -0.86 -24.48 -0.56
N ALA A 37 -1.26 -24.58 0.70
CA ALA A 37 -2.50 -25.27 1.07
C ALA A 37 -3.71 -24.38 0.72
N THR A 38 -4.71 -24.94 0.08
CA THR A 38 -5.95 -24.17 -0.27
C THR A 38 -6.68 -23.67 0.98
N SER A 39 -6.49 -24.31 2.14
CA SER A 39 -6.98 -23.85 3.43
C SER A 39 -6.42 -22.48 3.84
N THR A 40 -5.20 -22.12 3.40
CA THR A 40 -4.60 -20.81 3.70
C THR A 40 -5.17 -19.67 2.87
N MET A 41 -5.82 -19.99 1.74
CA MET A 41 -6.50 -19.01 0.88
C MET A 41 -7.91 -18.65 1.38
N LYS A 42 -8.46 -19.46 2.29
CA LYS A 42 -9.79 -19.19 2.86
C LYS A 42 -9.68 -18.09 3.91
N PRO A 43 -10.62 -17.11 3.92
CA PRO A 43 -10.69 -16.13 4.98
C PRO A 43 -10.85 -16.82 6.34
N LYS A 44 -10.07 -16.41 7.32
CA LYS A 44 -10.28 -16.82 8.71
C LYS A 44 -11.29 -15.89 9.37
N THR A 45 -12.08 -16.45 10.27
CA THR A 45 -13.12 -15.71 11.01
C THR A 45 -12.59 -15.02 12.26
N PHE A 46 -11.32 -15.25 12.62
CA PHE A 46 -10.68 -14.64 13.76
C PHE A 46 -9.35 -13.98 13.39
N CYS A 47 -8.98 -12.95 14.12
CA CYS A 47 -7.70 -12.29 13.98
C CYS A 47 -6.59 -13.23 14.45
N SER A 48 -5.68 -13.61 13.56
CA SER A 48 -4.62 -14.59 13.85
C SER A 48 -3.39 -13.97 14.52
N GLY A 49 -3.49 -12.71 15.02
CA GLY A 49 -2.40 -12.04 15.70
C GLY A 49 -1.23 -11.66 14.78
N HIS A 50 -0.27 -10.99 15.37
CA HIS A 50 0.77 -10.23 14.71
C HIS A 50 2.00 -11.03 14.28
N LYS A 51 2.63 -10.57 13.23
CA LYS A 51 4.08 -10.65 13.09
C LYS A 51 4.68 -9.27 13.30
N VAL A 52 5.60 -9.25 14.25
CA VAL A 52 6.69 -8.30 14.43
C VAL A 52 6.41 -6.84 14.05
N ALA A 53 5.97 -6.09 15.05
CA ALA A 53 6.22 -4.66 15.06
C ALA A 53 7.72 -4.39 15.03
N PRO A 54 8.19 -3.40 14.26
CA PRO A 54 9.57 -2.95 14.37
C PRO A 54 9.76 -2.33 15.75
N GLY A 55 10.60 -2.97 16.57
CA GLY A 55 11.10 -2.48 17.85
C GLY A 55 10.12 -1.74 18.76
N ASP A 56 9.93 -2.24 19.97
CA ASP A 56 9.05 -1.61 20.98
C ASP A 56 9.63 -0.32 21.61
N VAL A 57 10.80 0.14 21.14
CA VAL A 57 11.49 1.30 21.72
C VAL A 57 11.07 2.57 21.00
N PRO A 58 10.37 3.50 21.68
CA PRO A 58 10.07 4.81 21.12
C PRO A 58 11.36 5.53 20.76
N SER A 59 11.48 5.98 19.50
CA SER A 59 12.57 6.81 19.05
C SER A 59 12.05 8.21 18.73
N PRO A 60 12.76 9.28 19.09
CA PRO A 60 12.32 10.65 18.76
C PRO A 60 12.21 10.90 17.24
N ASN A 61 12.86 10.08 16.43
CA ASN A 61 12.95 10.24 14.97
C ASN A 61 12.19 9.13 14.21
N SER A 62 11.41 8.30 14.88
CA SER A 62 10.60 7.27 14.24
C SER A 62 9.35 6.93 15.05
N THR A 63 8.29 6.56 14.36
CA THR A 63 7.05 6.03 14.95
C THR A 63 6.48 4.93 14.09
N TRP A 64 5.64 4.09 14.66
CA TRP A 64 4.95 3.05 13.92
C TRP A 64 3.50 2.88 14.37
N ALA A 65 2.68 2.33 13.47
CA ALA A 65 1.31 1.96 13.75
C ALA A 65 0.97 0.61 13.10
N PRO A 66 0.10 -0.20 13.72
CA PRO A 66 -0.38 -1.43 13.10
C PRO A 66 -1.27 -1.11 11.89
N LEU A 67 -1.12 -1.90 10.81
CA LEU A 67 -1.99 -1.91 9.67
C LEU A 67 -2.91 -3.12 9.71
N HIS A 68 -4.17 -2.89 9.38
CA HIS A 68 -5.21 -3.91 9.31
C HIS A 68 -5.76 -3.97 7.89
N HIS A 69 -6.16 -5.15 7.46
CA HIS A 69 -6.95 -5.28 6.25
C HIS A 69 -8.39 -4.84 6.53
N LEU A 70 -8.93 -3.92 5.72
CA LEU A 70 -10.24 -3.28 5.93
C LEU A 70 -11.38 -4.31 6.16
N TYR A 71 -11.40 -5.35 5.36
CA TYR A 71 -12.43 -6.41 5.40
C TYR A 71 -12.06 -7.61 6.28
N GLY A 72 -11.00 -7.51 7.05
CA GLY A 72 -10.50 -8.63 7.85
C GLY A 72 -11.02 -8.63 9.28
N PRO A 73 -10.97 -9.80 9.96
CA PRO A 73 -11.36 -9.91 11.36
C PRO A 73 -10.45 -9.12 12.31
N CYS A 74 -9.30 -8.66 11.84
CA CYS A 74 -8.41 -7.74 12.57
C CYS A 74 -8.79 -6.27 12.37
N SER A 75 -9.71 -5.97 11.47
CA SER A 75 -10.12 -4.59 11.21
C SER A 75 -10.78 -3.97 12.44
N PRO A 76 -10.45 -2.74 12.80
CA PRO A 76 -11.20 -1.99 13.79
C PRO A 76 -12.63 -1.69 13.32
N ALA A 77 -12.90 -1.76 12.01
CA ALA A 77 -14.21 -1.62 11.37
C ALA A 77 -14.56 -2.90 10.58
N PRO A 78 -14.84 -4.05 11.23
CA PRO A 78 -15.16 -5.29 10.50
C PRO A 78 -16.50 -5.17 9.79
N SER A 79 -16.53 -5.54 8.50
CA SER A 79 -17.76 -5.68 7.74
C SER A 79 -18.63 -6.80 8.30
N SER A 80 -19.96 -6.69 8.16
CA SER A 80 -20.91 -7.69 8.63
C SER A 80 -20.67 -9.06 7.97
N ALA A 81 -20.60 -10.11 8.81
CA ALA A 81 -20.09 -11.44 8.50
C ALA A 81 -21.01 -12.37 7.67
N ASN A 82 -21.97 -11.88 6.89
CA ASN A 82 -22.98 -12.70 6.21
C ASN A 82 -22.92 -12.66 4.67
N SER A 83 -21.76 -12.52 4.06
CA SER A 83 -21.64 -12.55 2.59
C SER A 83 -21.51 -13.99 2.06
N THR A 84 -22.29 -14.32 1.01
CA THR A 84 -22.17 -15.58 0.29
C THR A 84 -20.94 -15.58 -0.63
N ALA A 85 -20.54 -16.76 -1.13
CA ALA A 85 -19.44 -16.84 -2.11
C ALA A 85 -19.73 -16.05 -3.40
N ALA A 86 -21.01 -15.91 -3.80
CA ALA A 86 -21.44 -15.11 -4.94
C ALA A 86 -21.28 -13.61 -4.66
N ASP A 87 -21.64 -13.17 -3.45
CA ASP A 87 -21.46 -11.76 -3.03
C ASP A 87 -19.99 -11.37 -2.99
N VAL A 88 -19.13 -12.29 -2.54
CA VAL A 88 -17.67 -12.08 -2.52
C VAL A 88 -17.10 -11.98 -3.94
N ALA A 89 -17.59 -12.79 -4.89
CA ALA A 89 -17.13 -12.73 -6.29
C ALA A 89 -17.61 -11.45 -6.98
N ALA A 90 -18.86 -11.04 -6.79
CA ALA A 90 -19.40 -9.79 -7.32
C ALA A 90 -18.65 -8.58 -6.73
N SER A 91 -18.42 -8.57 -5.41
CA SER A 91 -17.62 -7.53 -4.74
C SER A 91 -16.17 -7.47 -5.24
N MET A 92 -15.56 -8.62 -5.62
CA MET A 92 -14.22 -8.64 -6.20
C MET A 92 -14.20 -8.04 -7.60
N ALA A 93 -15.21 -8.29 -8.43
CA ALA A 93 -15.29 -7.70 -9.77
C ALA A 93 -15.42 -6.18 -9.69
N ASP A 94 -16.34 -5.67 -8.86
CA ASP A 94 -16.52 -4.23 -8.63
C ASP A 94 -15.25 -3.56 -8.12
N MET A 95 -14.55 -4.23 -7.20
CA MET A 95 -13.28 -3.74 -6.64
C MET A 95 -12.18 -3.66 -7.70
N VAL A 96 -12.10 -4.62 -8.62
CA VAL A 96 -11.12 -4.61 -9.72
C VAL A 96 -11.48 -3.56 -10.78
N ASP A 97 -12.78 -3.29 -11.01
CA ASP A 97 -13.24 -2.23 -11.90
C ASP A 97 -12.93 -0.82 -11.32
N ASP A 98 -13.10 -0.63 -10.02
CA ASP A 98 -12.68 0.58 -9.33
C ASP A 98 -11.16 0.79 -9.42
N ASP A 99 -10.40 -0.29 -9.26
CA ASP A 99 -8.95 -0.29 -9.42
C ASP A 99 -8.51 0.11 -10.84
N GLN A 100 -9.26 -0.31 -11.86
CA GLN A 100 -9.02 0.13 -13.24
C GLN A 100 -9.24 1.64 -13.40
N ARG A 101 -10.33 2.18 -12.84
CA ARG A 101 -10.59 3.63 -12.88
C ARG A 101 -9.48 4.44 -12.19
N ARG A 102 -8.97 3.93 -11.05
CA ARG A 102 -7.82 4.52 -10.37
C ARG A 102 -6.58 4.54 -11.26
N ALA A 103 -6.24 3.41 -11.85
CA ALA A 103 -5.07 3.28 -12.72
C ALA A 103 -5.16 4.22 -13.93
N ASP A 104 -6.31 4.28 -14.60
CA ASP A 104 -6.55 5.16 -15.74
C ASP A 104 -6.35 6.64 -15.39
N TYR A 105 -6.83 7.05 -14.23
CA TYR A 105 -6.61 8.41 -13.75
C TYR A 105 -5.14 8.71 -13.47
N ILE A 106 -4.45 7.86 -12.73
CA ILE A 106 -3.02 8.07 -12.42
C ILE A 106 -2.22 8.14 -13.72
N GLN A 107 -2.53 7.29 -14.71
CA GLN A 107 -1.88 7.32 -16.03
C GLN A 107 -2.13 8.63 -16.76
N LYS A 108 -3.36 9.14 -16.78
CA LYS A 108 -3.68 10.45 -17.34
C LYS A 108 -2.87 11.58 -16.70
N ARG A 109 -2.76 11.57 -15.36
CA ARG A 109 -1.95 12.53 -14.61
C ARG A 109 -0.47 12.47 -14.98
N LEU A 110 0.08 11.27 -15.12
CA LEU A 110 1.50 11.07 -15.45
C LEU A 110 1.83 11.42 -16.90
N THR A 111 0.87 11.32 -17.80
CA THR A 111 1.05 11.62 -19.24
C THR A 111 0.67 13.05 -19.63
N GLY A 112 0.16 13.84 -18.66
CA GLY A 112 -0.31 15.21 -18.95
C GLY A 112 -1.58 15.27 -19.80
N ALA A 113 -2.31 14.16 -19.93
CA ALA A 113 -3.52 14.05 -20.73
C ALA A 113 -4.79 14.60 -20.05
N THR A 114 -4.63 15.23 -18.88
CA THR A 114 -5.75 15.85 -18.17
C THR A 114 -5.75 17.35 -18.40
N ASP A 115 -6.88 17.86 -18.82
CA ASP A 115 -7.18 19.32 -18.89
C ASP A 115 -7.46 19.91 -17.49
N ASP A 116 -6.77 19.42 -16.46
CA ASP A 116 -7.23 19.45 -15.07
C ASP A 116 -6.86 20.70 -14.32
N LYS A 117 -7.84 21.56 -14.25
CA LYS A 117 -7.95 22.56 -13.17
C LYS A 117 -8.40 21.93 -11.83
N GLN A 118 -8.75 20.65 -11.80
CA GLN A 118 -9.19 19.95 -10.59
C GLN A 118 -8.47 18.61 -10.40
N PRO A 119 -7.70 18.42 -9.32
CA PRO A 119 -7.14 17.14 -8.99
C PRO A 119 -8.26 16.22 -8.51
N MET A 120 -8.30 15.05 -9.08
CA MET A 120 -9.04 13.95 -8.51
C MET A 120 -8.10 13.15 -7.61
N ALA A 121 -8.49 12.85 -6.41
CA ALA A 121 -7.85 11.85 -5.56
C ALA A 121 -8.60 10.52 -5.73
N PHE A 122 -7.99 9.43 -5.27
CA PHE A 122 -8.65 8.14 -5.24
C PHE A 122 -8.51 7.53 -3.85
N ALA A 123 -9.47 7.80 -2.99
CA ALA A 123 -9.84 6.80 -2.02
C ALA A 123 -10.99 6.04 -2.67
N SER A 124 -10.77 4.86 -3.05
CA SER A 124 -11.80 4.02 -3.62
C SER A 124 -11.84 2.74 -2.81
N ARG A 125 -12.77 1.87 -3.13
CA ARG A 125 -12.83 0.47 -2.69
C ARG A 125 -11.49 -0.28 -2.87
N THR A 126 -10.51 0.36 -3.51
CA THR A 126 -9.16 -0.18 -3.73
C THR A 126 -8.22 -0.01 -2.54
N SER A 127 -8.48 0.94 -1.64
CA SER A 127 -7.67 1.15 -0.43
C SER A 127 -8.07 0.13 0.64
N GLN A 128 -7.36 -0.98 0.72
CA GLN A 128 -7.72 -2.13 1.56
C GLN A 128 -7.09 -2.11 2.95
N TYR A 129 -6.24 -1.11 3.25
CA TYR A 129 -5.47 -1.10 4.50
C TYR A 129 -5.78 0.13 5.32
N VAL A 130 -6.11 -0.10 6.58
CA VAL A 130 -6.52 0.93 7.54
C VAL A 130 -5.63 0.93 8.77
N MET A 131 -5.53 2.08 9.42
CA MET A 131 -4.91 2.26 10.72
C MET A 131 -5.77 3.16 11.59
N ASN A 132 -5.52 3.13 12.89
CA ASN A 132 -6.12 4.07 13.84
C ASN A 132 -5.20 5.27 14.02
N GLY A 133 -5.70 6.46 13.70
CA GLY A 133 -5.12 7.73 14.10
C GLY A 133 -5.97 8.35 15.22
N GLN A 134 -5.37 9.07 16.14
CA GLN A 134 -6.07 9.79 17.19
C GLN A 134 -5.88 11.28 17.00
N TYR A 135 -6.99 12.02 16.93
CA TYR A 135 -7.00 13.48 16.94
C TYR A 135 -7.28 13.98 18.35
N ALA A 136 -6.56 15.00 18.77
CA ALA A 136 -6.68 15.52 20.12
C ALA A 136 -8.06 16.12 20.38
N THR A 137 -8.61 15.86 21.58
CA THR A 137 -9.75 16.56 22.11
C THR A 137 -9.38 17.05 23.50
N ASN A 138 -9.54 18.35 23.76
CA ASN A 138 -9.24 19.01 25.03
C ASN A 138 -7.81 18.82 25.60
N GLY A 139 -6.89 19.60 25.12
CA GLY A 139 -5.74 20.23 25.78
C GLY A 139 -4.88 19.46 26.75
N GLY A 140 -4.71 18.15 26.61
CA GLY A 140 -3.82 17.38 27.45
C GLY A 140 -3.00 16.38 26.67
N LEU A 141 -1.71 16.29 26.96
CA LEU A 141 -0.85 15.19 26.58
C LEU A 141 -1.43 13.91 27.20
N GLY A 142 -2.33 13.23 26.49
CA GLY A 142 -2.91 11.98 26.95
C GLY A 142 -1.80 10.97 27.19
N SER A 143 -1.57 10.58 28.42
CA SER A 143 -0.69 9.48 28.75
C SER A 143 -1.29 8.20 28.19
N VAL A 144 -0.71 7.69 27.12
CA VAL A 144 -1.08 6.40 26.55
C VAL A 144 -0.65 5.31 27.52
N ARG A 145 -1.61 4.75 28.23
CA ARG A 145 -1.36 3.52 28.97
C ARG A 145 -1.29 2.35 28.01
N HIS A 146 -0.27 1.53 28.19
CA HIS A 146 -0.05 0.26 27.54
C HIS A 146 -1.35 -0.47 27.20
N LEU A 147 -1.55 -0.76 25.92
CA LEU A 147 -2.42 -1.85 25.49
C LEU A 147 -1.78 -3.17 25.91
N LYS A 148 -1.95 -3.54 27.18
CA LYS A 148 -1.86 -4.92 27.60
C LYS A 148 -3.18 -5.60 27.27
N SER A 149 -3.10 -6.62 26.42
CA SER A 149 -4.04 -7.74 26.31
C SER A 149 -5.48 -7.41 25.87
N LEU A 150 -5.82 -8.00 24.73
CA LEU A 150 -7.16 -8.42 24.35
C LEU A 150 -8.01 -8.81 25.55
N SER A 151 -9.02 -8.01 25.87
CA SER A 151 -10.27 -8.48 26.44
C SER A 151 -11.36 -7.43 26.27
N THR A 152 -12.46 -7.89 25.69
CA THR A 152 -13.77 -7.31 25.60
C THR A 152 -14.15 -6.53 26.85
N THR A 153 -14.36 -5.23 26.70
CA THR A 153 -15.44 -4.41 27.27
C THR A 153 -15.07 -2.94 27.10
N ALA A 154 -15.88 -2.20 26.39
CA ALA A 154 -15.78 -0.75 26.27
C ALA A 154 -16.07 -0.13 27.64
N THR A 155 -15.01 0.20 28.37
CA THR A 155 -15.09 1.16 29.47
C THR A 155 -14.42 2.44 29.02
N THR A 156 -15.19 3.52 29.04
CA THR A 156 -14.76 4.91 28.92
C THR A 156 -13.64 5.17 29.92
N ASN A 157 -12.39 5.06 29.49
CA ASN A 157 -11.25 5.48 30.30
C ASN A 157 -10.96 6.94 30.02
N SER A 158 -11.56 7.82 30.81
CA SER A 158 -11.11 9.20 30.95
C SER A 158 -9.68 9.19 31.46
N ALA A 159 -8.77 9.91 30.81
CA ALA A 159 -7.47 10.22 31.39
C ALA A 159 -7.66 11.00 32.70
N PRO A 160 -6.72 10.95 33.64
CA PRO A 160 -6.87 11.60 34.98
C PRO A 160 -7.06 13.13 34.90
N ASP A 161 -6.82 13.73 33.75
CA ASP A 161 -6.92 15.18 33.48
C ASP A 161 -8.16 15.57 32.64
N GLY A 162 -9.08 14.64 32.37
CA GLY A 162 -10.32 14.93 31.65
C GLY A 162 -10.16 15.06 30.13
N THR A 163 -9.00 14.75 29.56
CA THR A 163 -8.75 14.83 28.11
C THR A 163 -9.05 13.49 27.44
N SER A 164 -9.91 13.50 26.43
CA SER A 164 -10.20 12.32 25.62
C SER A 164 -9.79 12.58 24.17
N ALA A 165 -8.90 11.74 23.64
CA ALA A 165 -8.61 11.71 22.20
C ALA A 165 -9.70 10.92 21.47
N VAL A 166 -10.14 11.39 20.31
CA VAL A 166 -11.07 10.65 19.44
C VAL A 166 -10.27 9.83 18.45
N THR A 167 -10.45 8.50 18.53
CA THR A 167 -9.85 7.57 17.56
C THR A 167 -10.60 7.67 16.24
N GLN A 168 -9.85 7.75 15.14
CA GLN A 168 -10.35 7.72 13.78
C GLN A 168 -9.68 6.59 13.01
N THR A 169 -10.46 5.68 12.45
CA THR A 169 -9.99 4.66 11.54
C THR A 169 -9.88 5.25 10.15
N VAL A 170 -8.67 5.31 9.61
CA VAL A 170 -8.39 5.94 8.30
C VAL A 170 -7.70 4.96 7.36
N ILE A 171 -7.99 5.11 6.08
CA ILE A 171 -7.30 4.41 4.99
C ILE A 171 -5.91 5.02 4.83
N ILE A 172 -4.87 4.20 4.58
CA ILE A 172 -3.56 4.69 4.13
C ILE A 172 -3.52 4.76 2.61
N ASP A 173 -3.03 5.87 2.05
CA ASP A 173 -2.94 6.05 0.60
C ASP A 173 -1.63 6.74 0.19
N SER A 174 -0.72 5.97 -0.45
CA SER A 174 0.54 6.51 -0.99
C SER A 174 0.36 7.27 -2.32
N GLY A 175 -0.83 7.27 -2.89
CA GLY A 175 -1.18 7.97 -4.12
C GLY A 175 -2.01 9.24 -3.89
N SER A 176 -2.14 9.73 -2.65
CA SER A 176 -2.82 10.99 -2.32
C SER A 176 -1.96 11.90 -1.45
N ASP A 177 -2.27 13.22 -1.47
CA ASP A 177 -1.50 14.23 -0.75
C ASP A 177 -2.26 14.89 0.40
N VAL A 178 -3.59 14.87 0.41
CA VAL A 178 -4.39 15.54 1.43
C VAL A 178 -5.09 14.52 2.31
N SER A 179 -4.69 14.46 3.58
CA SER A 179 -5.39 13.67 4.60
C SER A 179 -6.69 14.36 4.99
N TRP A 180 -7.72 13.58 5.33
CA TRP A 180 -8.99 14.13 5.81
C TRP A 180 -9.74 13.15 6.70
N VAL A 181 -10.62 13.67 7.54
CA VAL A 181 -11.59 12.92 8.35
C VAL A 181 -12.93 13.63 8.37
N GLN A 182 -14.01 12.89 8.61
CA GLN A 182 -15.33 13.49 8.83
C GLN A 182 -15.39 14.26 10.14
N CYS A 183 -15.88 15.49 10.09
CA CYS A 183 -15.99 16.40 11.22
C CYS A 183 -17.43 16.85 11.44
N LYS A 184 -17.82 17.09 12.67
CA LYS A 184 -19.09 17.76 12.97
C LYS A 184 -19.11 19.19 12.46
N PRO A 185 -20.22 19.67 11.92
CA PRO A 185 -21.44 18.94 11.59
C PRO A 185 -21.29 18.14 10.28
N CYS A 186 -21.73 16.89 10.27
CA CYS A 186 -21.73 16.02 9.11
C CYS A 186 -22.99 15.14 9.12
N PRO A 187 -24.17 15.73 8.88
CA PRO A 187 -25.44 15.02 8.98
C PRO A 187 -25.66 14.10 7.77
N LEU A 188 -26.30 12.96 7.99
CA LEU A 188 -26.80 12.13 6.88
C LEU A 188 -27.89 12.88 6.10
N PRO A 189 -27.97 12.79 4.77
CA PRO A 189 -27.13 12.00 3.87
C PRO A 189 -25.92 12.76 3.30
N MET A 190 -25.52 13.88 3.91
CA MET A 190 -24.36 14.66 3.40
C MET A 190 -23.03 13.96 3.62
N CYS A 191 -22.96 13.11 4.64
CA CYS A 191 -21.80 12.29 4.93
C CYS A 191 -22.16 10.81 4.91
N HIS A 192 -21.19 9.95 4.65
CA HIS A 192 -21.36 8.51 4.79
C HIS A 192 -21.38 8.11 6.28
N ARG A 193 -21.87 6.91 6.56
CA ARG A 193 -21.85 6.38 7.91
C ARG A 193 -20.45 5.87 8.24
N GLN A 194 -19.87 6.35 9.34
CA GLN A 194 -18.62 5.82 9.90
C GLN A 194 -18.87 5.14 11.26
N ARG A 195 -17.97 4.25 11.64
CA ARG A 195 -18.05 3.52 12.91
C ARG A 195 -17.58 4.34 14.10
N ASP A 196 -16.44 5.03 13.92
CA ASP A 196 -15.87 5.88 14.95
C ASP A 196 -16.75 7.11 15.17
N PRO A 197 -16.74 7.73 16.35
CA PRO A 197 -17.39 9.02 16.55
C PRO A 197 -16.86 10.06 15.57
N LEU A 198 -17.75 10.93 15.03
CA LEU A 198 -17.30 12.06 14.22
C LEU A 198 -16.34 12.93 15.02
N PHE A 199 -15.26 13.37 14.41
CA PHE A 199 -14.39 14.36 15.03
C PHE A 199 -15.17 15.65 15.28
N ASP A 200 -15.09 16.17 16.51
CA ASP A 200 -15.78 17.39 16.94
C ASP A 200 -14.76 18.52 17.15
N PRO A 201 -14.65 19.45 16.19
CA PRO A 201 -13.72 20.57 16.29
C PRO A 201 -13.92 21.44 17.54
N ALA A 202 -15.15 21.53 18.04
CA ALA A 202 -15.46 22.32 19.23
C ALA A 202 -14.91 21.70 20.52
N MET A 203 -14.59 20.40 20.49
CA MET A 203 -14.04 19.68 21.63
C MET A 203 -12.51 19.63 21.64
N SER A 204 -11.84 20.10 20.58
CA SER A 204 -10.37 20.16 20.53
C SER A 204 -9.87 21.56 20.88
N THR A 205 -8.87 21.62 21.74
CA THR A 205 -8.20 22.88 22.11
C THR A 205 -7.05 23.24 21.18
N THR A 206 -6.59 22.29 20.37
CA THR A 206 -5.50 22.46 19.38
C THR A 206 -6.02 22.64 17.96
N TYR A 207 -7.32 22.40 17.74
CA TYR A 207 -7.94 22.61 16.44
C TYR A 207 -8.01 24.08 16.07
N ALA A 208 -7.64 24.41 14.84
CA ALA A 208 -7.99 25.68 14.22
C ALA A 208 -8.15 25.52 12.71
N ALA A 209 -9.12 26.27 12.16
CA ALA A 209 -9.28 26.39 10.72
C ALA A 209 -8.12 27.19 10.11
N VAL A 210 -7.59 26.75 8.98
CA VAL A 210 -6.55 27.47 8.25
C VAL A 210 -7.16 28.75 7.66
N PRO A 211 -6.56 29.94 7.93
CA PRO A 211 -7.04 31.19 7.35
C PRO A 211 -6.93 31.18 5.82
N CYS A 212 -7.93 31.66 5.12
CA CYS A 212 -8.04 31.59 3.67
C CYS A 212 -6.92 32.36 2.93
N THR A 213 -6.37 33.40 3.55
CA THR A 213 -5.28 34.22 3.00
C THR A 213 -3.89 33.69 3.35
N SER A 214 -3.81 32.59 4.11
CA SER A 214 -2.53 32.05 4.57
C SER A 214 -1.76 31.29 3.47
N ALA A 215 -0.43 31.22 3.64
CA ALA A 215 0.41 30.39 2.79
C ALA A 215 0.00 28.91 2.82
N ALA A 216 -0.46 28.40 3.96
CA ALA A 216 -0.96 27.04 4.10
C ALA A 216 -2.18 26.76 3.21
N CYS A 217 -3.10 27.73 3.10
CA CYS A 217 -4.25 27.63 2.19
C CYS A 217 -3.81 27.68 0.72
N ALA A 218 -2.84 28.53 0.37
CA ALA A 218 -2.29 28.59 -0.99
C ALA A 218 -1.59 27.28 -1.38
N GLN A 219 -0.90 26.64 -0.43
CA GLN A 219 -0.21 25.35 -0.64
C GLN A 219 -1.16 24.18 -0.88
N LEU A 220 -2.45 24.28 -0.58
CA LEU A 220 -3.43 23.28 -1.01
C LEU A 220 -3.46 23.13 -2.53
N GLY A 221 -3.05 24.18 -3.24
CA GLY A 221 -3.01 24.15 -4.71
C GLY A 221 -4.37 23.75 -5.28
N PRO A 222 -4.39 22.68 -6.07
CA PRO A 222 -5.60 22.28 -6.77
C PRO A 222 -6.70 21.69 -5.85
N TYR A 223 -6.39 21.35 -4.60
CA TYR A 223 -7.39 20.90 -3.62
C TYR A 223 -8.13 22.06 -2.94
N ARG A 224 -7.72 23.30 -3.19
CA ARG A 224 -8.38 24.49 -2.65
C ARG A 224 -9.72 24.75 -3.35
N ARG A 225 -10.78 24.93 -2.55
CA ARG A 225 -12.14 25.24 -3.01
C ARG A 225 -12.59 26.66 -2.64
N GLY A 226 -11.65 27.57 -2.41
CA GLY A 226 -11.95 28.95 -2.04
C GLY A 226 -11.98 29.19 -0.54
N CYS A 227 -12.82 30.14 -0.13
CA CYS A 227 -12.94 30.61 1.24
C CYS A 227 -14.39 30.48 1.72
N SER A 228 -14.59 30.12 2.98
CA SER A 228 -15.89 30.22 3.63
C SER A 228 -16.24 31.72 3.93
N ALA A 229 -17.48 31.97 4.30
CA ALA A 229 -17.92 33.29 4.76
C ALA A 229 -17.11 33.81 5.99
N ASN A 230 -16.56 32.89 6.77
CA ASN A 230 -15.71 33.19 7.93
C ASN A 230 -14.23 33.30 7.57
N ALA A 231 -13.88 33.51 6.30
CA ALA A 231 -12.51 33.60 5.80
C ALA A 231 -11.64 32.36 6.10
N GLN A 232 -12.24 31.18 6.22
CA GLN A 232 -11.54 29.91 6.40
C GLN A 232 -11.27 29.24 5.06
N CYS A 233 -10.11 28.60 4.93
CA CYS A 233 -9.72 27.85 3.75
C CYS A 233 -10.61 26.64 3.55
N GLN A 234 -11.18 26.48 2.34
CA GLN A 234 -12.00 25.32 2.01
C GLN A 234 -11.19 24.36 1.16
N PHE A 235 -11.27 23.07 1.50
CA PHE A 235 -10.70 22.00 0.70
C PHE A 235 -11.78 21.21 -0.04
N GLY A 236 -11.35 20.53 -1.09
CA GLY A 236 -12.19 19.55 -1.76
C GLY A 236 -11.38 18.58 -2.56
N ILE A 237 -11.77 17.32 -2.45
CA ILE A 237 -11.19 16.18 -3.13
C ILE A 237 -12.28 15.59 -4.01
N ASN A 238 -11.97 15.40 -5.29
CA ASN A 238 -12.81 14.63 -6.19
C ASN A 238 -12.12 13.29 -6.45
N TYR A 239 -12.88 12.22 -6.40
CA TYR A 239 -12.39 10.87 -6.63
C TYR A 239 -12.74 10.40 -8.04
N GLY A 240 -11.96 9.47 -8.59
CA GLY A 240 -12.14 9.04 -9.98
C GLY A 240 -13.41 8.26 -10.28
N ASP A 241 -14.09 7.78 -9.25
CA ASP A 241 -15.43 7.19 -9.34
C ASP A 241 -16.55 8.25 -9.26
N GLY A 242 -16.20 9.53 -9.17
CA GLY A 242 -17.13 10.64 -8.98
C GLY A 242 -17.46 10.96 -7.53
N SER A 243 -16.92 10.21 -6.57
CA SER A 243 -17.06 10.53 -5.15
C SER A 243 -16.34 11.83 -4.80
N THR A 244 -16.79 12.52 -3.75
CA THR A 244 -16.22 13.81 -3.33
C THR A 244 -16.17 13.92 -1.81
N ALA A 245 -15.12 14.58 -1.28
CA ALA A 245 -15.03 15.00 0.11
C ALA A 245 -14.72 16.50 0.16
N THR A 246 -15.50 17.27 0.91
CA THR A 246 -15.37 18.73 0.98
C THR A 246 -15.57 19.23 2.41
N GLY A 247 -14.89 20.34 2.74
CA GLY A 247 -15.01 20.92 4.07
C GLY A 247 -13.95 21.98 4.34
N THR A 248 -13.65 22.19 5.60
CA THR A 248 -12.69 23.18 6.07
C THR A 248 -11.29 22.58 6.13
N TYR A 249 -10.31 23.23 5.52
CA TYR A 249 -8.90 22.87 5.72
C TYR A 249 -8.44 23.40 7.07
N SER A 250 -7.90 22.52 7.88
CA SER A 250 -7.66 22.77 9.30
C SER A 250 -6.33 22.19 9.75
N PHE A 251 -5.93 22.51 10.95
CA PHE A 251 -4.85 21.81 11.66
C PHE A 251 -5.29 21.40 13.05
N ASP A 252 -4.71 20.31 13.54
CA ASP A 252 -4.86 19.80 14.89
C ASP A 252 -3.64 18.93 15.25
N ASP A 253 -3.53 18.49 16.48
CA ASP A 253 -2.52 17.53 16.90
C ASP A 253 -2.97 16.10 16.55
N LEU A 254 -2.15 15.38 15.78
CA LEU A 254 -2.38 13.99 15.36
C LEU A 254 -1.47 13.05 16.14
N THR A 255 -2.04 12.04 16.80
CA THR A 255 -1.30 10.97 17.45
C THR A 255 -1.39 9.69 16.64
N LEU A 256 -0.25 9.15 16.20
CA LEU A 256 -0.17 7.92 15.40
C LEU A 256 0.20 6.69 16.23
N GLY A 257 0.89 6.88 17.32
CA GLY A 257 1.33 5.81 18.22
C GLY A 257 1.29 6.27 19.67
N PRO A 258 1.57 5.37 20.60
CA PRO A 258 1.36 5.64 22.03
C PRO A 258 2.12 6.83 22.62
N TYR A 259 3.16 7.30 21.92
CA TYR A 259 4.05 8.37 22.43
C TYR A 259 4.33 9.47 21.43
N ASP A 260 3.58 9.48 20.30
CA ASP A 260 3.98 10.27 19.14
C ASP A 260 2.88 11.22 18.69
N VAL A 261 3.02 12.48 19.10
CA VAL A 261 2.15 13.58 18.72
C VAL A 261 2.78 14.40 17.61
N ILE A 262 2.12 14.49 16.47
CA ILE A 262 2.43 15.38 15.37
C ILE A 262 1.63 16.66 15.58
N ARG A 263 2.32 17.70 16.06
CA ARG A 263 1.66 18.98 16.39
C ARG A 263 1.33 19.77 15.14
N GLY A 264 0.13 20.35 15.14
CA GLY A 264 -0.32 21.21 14.06
C GLY A 264 -0.41 20.52 12.71
N PHE A 265 -0.77 19.22 12.68
CA PHE A 265 -0.98 18.46 11.46
C PHE A 265 -2.13 19.03 10.66
N ARG A 266 -1.89 19.33 9.39
CA ARG A 266 -2.90 19.91 8.50
C ARG A 266 -3.69 18.82 7.80
N PHE A 267 -5.01 18.94 7.81
CA PHE A 267 -5.93 17.96 7.24
C PHE A 267 -7.24 18.62 6.77
N GLY A 268 -7.99 17.90 5.96
CA GLY A 268 -9.36 18.26 5.61
C GLY A 268 -10.35 17.81 6.68
N CYS A 269 -11.03 18.76 7.30
CA CYS A 269 -12.15 18.51 8.19
C CYS A 269 -13.41 18.47 7.32
N ALA A 270 -13.85 17.27 6.90
CA ALA A 270 -14.93 17.08 5.93
C ALA A 270 -16.30 17.27 6.59
N HIS A 271 -17.14 18.08 5.97
CA HIS A 271 -18.52 18.34 6.38
C HIS A 271 -19.53 17.80 5.36
N ALA A 272 -19.04 17.33 4.23
CA ALA A 272 -19.80 16.59 3.23
C ALA A 272 -18.86 15.64 2.47
N ASP A 273 -19.32 14.41 2.30
CA ASP A 273 -18.73 13.43 1.41
C ASP A 273 -19.84 12.60 0.75
N ARG A 274 -19.63 12.25 -0.50
CA ARG A 274 -20.62 11.54 -1.33
C ARG A 274 -19.95 10.59 -2.28
N GLY A 275 -20.61 9.49 -2.56
CA GLY A 275 -20.23 8.52 -3.59
C GLY A 275 -19.80 7.18 -3.02
N SER A 276 -19.60 6.22 -3.91
CA SER A 276 -19.33 4.83 -3.59
C SER A 276 -17.95 4.57 -2.98
N ALA A 277 -17.03 5.55 -3.05
CA ALA A 277 -15.72 5.44 -2.39
C ALA A 277 -15.81 5.35 -0.86
N PHE A 278 -16.95 5.69 -0.27
CA PHE A 278 -17.15 5.82 1.18
C PHE A 278 -18.10 4.79 1.79
N ASP A 279 -18.37 3.70 1.08
CA ASP A 279 -19.24 2.60 1.59
C ASP A 279 -18.61 1.83 2.76
N TYR A 280 -17.54 2.37 3.36
CA TYR A 280 -16.80 1.75 4.45
C TYR A 280 -16.95 2.56 5.72
N ASP A 281 -17.18 1.88 6.82
CA ASP A 281 -17.28 2.47 8.16
C ASP A 281 -16.00 3.19 8.65
N VAL A 282 -15.18 3.75 7.73
CA VAL A 282 -13.93 4.48 8.03
C VAL A 282 -14.15 5.98 8.10
N ALA A 283 -13.35 6.65 8.88
CA ALA A 283 -13.50 8.09 9.13
C ALA A 283 -12.93 8.97 8.01
N GLY A 284 -12.03 8.44 7.18
CA GLY A 284 -11.35 9.21 6.14
C GLY A 284 -10.09 8.55 5.62
N SER A 285 -9.11 9.37 5.19
CA SER A 285 -7.86 8.92 4.57
C SER A 285 -6.64 9.64 5.12
N LEU A 286 -5.55 8.90 5.30
CA LEU A 286 -4.22 9.39 5.65
C LEU A 286 -3.31 9.34 4.43
N ALA A 287 -2.96 10.50 3.90
CA ALA A 287 -2.21 10.65 2.67
C ALA A 287 -0.69 10.52 2.89
N LEU A 288 -0.08 9.58 2.16
CA LEU A 288 1.36 9.29 2.21
C LEU A 288 2.10 9.68 0.91
N GLY A 289 1.45 10.40 0.00
CA GLY A 289 2.03 10.82 -1.28
C GLY A 289 3.23 11.75 -1.14
N GLY A 290 3.89 12.05 -2.26
CA GLY A 290 5.08 12.91 -2.30
C GLY A 290 4.79 14.41 -2.28
N GLY A 291 3.52 14.84 -2.38
CA GLY A 291 3.10 16.24 -2.42
C GLY A 291 3.18 16.94 -1.06
N SER A 292 3.21 18.27 -1.09
CA SER A 292 3.55 19.13 0.06
C SER A 292 2.58 19.02 1.25
N GLN A 293 1.37 18.52 1.05
CA GLN A 293 0.33 18.42 2.08
C GLN A 293 0.26 17.02 2.73
N SER A 294 1.01 16.05 2.21
CA SER A 294 1.00 14.69 2.75
C SER A 294 1.61 14.61 4.15
N LEU A 295 1.25 13.58 4.89
CA LEU A 295 1.85 13.29 6.19
C LEU A 295 3.39 13.24 6.10
N VAL A 296 3.91 12.60 5.06
CA VAL A 296 5.36 12.43 4.84
C VAL A 296 6.07 13.78 4.72
N GLN A 297 5.48 14.74 4.02
CA GLN A 297 6.05 16.07 3.85
C GLN A 297 5.85 16.95 5.08
N GLN A 298 4.69 16.87 5.74
CA GLN A 298 4.42 17.65 6.94
C GLN A 298 5.30 17.23 8.12
N THR A 299 5.75 15.98 8.14
CA THR A 299 6.61 15.43 9.20
C THR A 299 8.09 15.32 8.79
N ALA A 300 8.48 15.96 7.69
CA ALA A 300 9.82 15.85 7.10
C ALA A 300 10.96 16.24 8.05
N THR A 301 10.78 17.26 8.89
CA THR A 301 11.76 17.68 9.89
C THR A 301 12.00 16.65 10.99
N ARG A 302 10.99 15.81 11.28
CA ARG A 302 11.07 14.81 12.35
C ARG A 302 11.46 13.44 11.82
N TYR A 303 10.86 12.99 10.69
CA TYR A 303 11.05 11.64 10.15
C TYR A 303 11.86 11.61 8.86
N GLY A 304 12.43 12.73 8.42
CA GLY A 304 13.35 12.79 7.29
C GLY A 304 12.74 12.44 5.93
N ARG A 305 11.43 12.44 5.79
CA ARG A 305 10.72 11.96 4.58
C ARG A 305 11.04 10.50 4.23
N VAL A 306 11.23 9.68 5.25
CA VAL A 306 11.37 8.24 5.12
C VAL A 306 10.16 7.58 5.76
N PHE A 307 9.55 6.64 5.07
CA PHE A 307 8.52 5.79 5.64
C PHE A 307 8.58 4.39 5.04
N SER A 308 8.03 3.44 5.74
CA SER A 308 7.85 2.07 5.23
C SER A 308 6.54 1.49 5.70
N TYR A 309 6.05 0.53 4.96
CA TYR A 309 4.95 -0.33 5.41
C TYR A 309 5.22 -1.78 5.04
N CYS A 310 4.57 -2.68 5.78
CA CYS A 310 4.38 -4.06 5.38
C CYS A 310 2.89 -4.36 5.34
N LEU A 311 2.39 -4.78 4.18
CA LEU A 311 0.98 -5.14 4.02
C LEU A 311 0.79 -6.60 4.41
N PRO A 312 -0.22 -6.91 5.27
CA PRO A 312 -0.43 -8.26 5.76
C PRO A 312 -0.77 -9.23 4.62
N PRO A 313 -0.28 -10.48 4.67
CA PRO A 313 -0.52 -11.47 3.62
C PRO A 313 -1.99 -11.88 3.51
N THR A 314 -2.71 -11.85 4.61
CA THR A 314 -4.13 -12.25 4.68
C THR A 314 -4.95 -11.19 5.41
N ALA A 315 -6.27 -11.20 5.19
CA ALA A 315 -7.18 -10.32 5.89
C ALA A 315 -7.19 -10.53 7.42
N SER A 316 -6.74 -11.69 7.90
CA SER A 316 -6.70 -12.05 9.33
C SER A 316 -5.35 -11.80 10.01
N SER A 317 -4.38 -11.21 9.32
CA SER A 317 -3.06 -10.87 9.86
C SER A 317 -2.89 -9.35 9.96
N LEU A 318 -1.85 -8.93 10.67
CA LEU A 318 -1.49 -7.54 10.86
C LEU A 318 -0.25 -7.20 10.03
N GLY A 319 -0.22 -5.98 9.53
CA GLY A 319 0.95 -5.32 8.98
C GLY A 319 1.37 -4.14 9.86
N PHE A 320 2.21 -3.27 9.30
CA PHE A 320 2.65 -2.05 10.00
C PHE A 320 2.93 -0.90 9.02
N LEU A 321 2.81 0.31 9.51
CA LEU A 321 3.32 1.54 8.93
C LEU A 321 4.38 2.12 9.86
N VAL A 322 5.52 2.55 9.33
CA VAL A 322 6.60 3.21 10.07
C VAL A 322 6.88 4.55 9.40
N LEU A 323 7.05 5.59 10.21
CA LEU A 323 7.60 6.87 9.78
C LEU A 323 9.01 7.03 10.38
N GLY A 324 9.96 7.51 9.58
CA GLY A 324 11.36 7.60 9.95
C GLY A 324 12.09 6.25 9.87
N VAL A 325 13.33 6.23 10.36
CA VAL A 325 14.16 5.03 10.43
C VAL A 325 14.42 4.68 11.90
N PRO A 326 13.77 3.67 12.45
CA PRO A 326 14.09 3.19 13.79
C PRO A 326 15.55 2.73 13.85
N PRO A 327 16.27 2.96 14.97
CA PRO A 327 17.68 2.59 15.12
C PRO A 327 17.95 1.11 14.85
N GLU A 328 17.03 0.22 15.26
CA GLU A 328 17.15 -1.22 15.05
C GLU A 328 17.10 -1.59 13.56
N ARG A 329 16.43 -0.79 12.73
CA ARG A 329 16.34 -1.02 11.28
C ARG A 329 17.58 -0.63 10.51
N ALA A 330 18.41 0.26 11.05
CA ALA A 330 19.70 0.56 10.46
C ALA A 330 20.58 -0.70 10.36
N GLN A 331 20.43 -1.65 11.30
CA GLN A 331 21.11 -2.95 11.29
C GLN A 331 20.56 -3.91 10.24
N LEU A 332 19.32 -3.74 9.79
CA LEU A 332 18.66 -4.58 8.79
C LEU A 332 18.90 -4.11 7.34
N ILE A 333 19.54 -2.95 7.14
CA ILE A 333 19.79 -2.40 5.80
C ILE A 333 20.43 -3.43 4.84
N PRO A 334 21.37 -4.29 5.25
CA PRO A 334 21.93 -5.30 4.37
C PRO A 334 20.92 -6.36 3.86
N SER A 335 19.77 -6.52 4.52
CA SER A 335 18.72 -7.46 4.11
C SER A 335 17.75 -6.90 3.06
N PHE A 336 17.89 -5.61 2.72
CA PHE A 336 17.05 -4.97 1.72
C PHE A 336 17.71 -4.98 0.34
N VAL A 337 16.92 -5.28 -0.68
CA VAL A 337 17.29 -4.97 -2.07
C VAL A 337 16.79 -3.56 -2.41
N SER A 338 17.54 -2.81 -3.22
CA SER A 338 17.30 -1.39 -3.45
C SER A 338 17.23 -1.06 -4.94
N THR A 339 16.29 -0.20 -5.32
CA THR A 339 16.14 0.38 -6.66
C THR A 339 16.03 1.89 -6.59
N PRO A 340 16.42 2.64 -7.63
CA PRO A 340 16.18 4.08 -7.67
C PRO A 340 14.70 4.44 -7.57
N LEU A 341 14.39 5.41 -6.71
CA LEU A 341 13.09 6.06 -6.62
C LEU A 341 13.07 7.24 -7.61
N LEU A 342 12.16 7.18 -8.57
CA LEU A 342 11.99 8.21 -9.58
C LEU A 342 10.93 9.22 -9.14
N SER A 343 11.20 10.50 -9.30
CA SER A 343 10.27 11.60 -9.04
C SER A 343 9.88 12.31 -10.33
N SER A 344 8.72 12.98 -10.31
CA SER A 344 8.26 13.84 -11.39
C SER A 344 7.79 15.17 -10.84
N SER A 345 8.25 16.27 -11.41
CA SER A 345 7.75 17.61 -11.06
C SER A 345 6.30 17.83 -11.48
N MET A 346 5.83 17.14 -12.53
CA MET A 346 4.46 17.24 -13.02
C MET A 346 3.46 16.46 -12.15
N ALA A 347 3.91 15.39 -11.50
CA ALA A 347 3.07 14.54 -10.65
C ALA A 347 3.87 14.10 -9.40
N PRO A 348 4.18 15.04 -8.49
CA PRO A 348 5.03 14.78 -7.33
C PRO A 348 4.41 13.79 -6.33
N THR A 349 3.10 13.62 -6.37
CA THR A 349 2.34 12.70 -5.53
C THR A 349 2.83 11.26 -5.66
N PHE A 350 3.18 10.83 -6.90
CA PHE A 350 3.38 9.41 -7.20
C PHE A 350 4.84 8.99 -7.11
N TYR A 351 5.08 7.94 -6.36
CA TYR A 351 6.35 7.25 -6.25
C TYR A 351 6.51 6.25 -7.39
N ARG A 352 7.63 6.30 -8.11
CA ARG A 352 7.84 5.49 -9.31
C ARG A 352 9.15 4.73 -9.24
N VAL A 353 9.14 3.54 -9.82
CA VAL A 353 10.30 2.66 -10.00
C VAL A 353 10.38 2.20 -11.45
N LEU A 354 11.49 1.62 -11.85
CA LEU A 354 11.67 1.10 -13.19
C LEU A 354 11.81 -0.43 -13.12
N LEU A 355 10.81 -1.13 -13.63
CA LEU A 355 10.87 -2.58 -13.83
C LEU A 355 11.80 -2.87 -15.02
N ARG A 356 12.63 -3.91 -14.93
CA ARG A 356 13.58 -4.30 -15.99
C ARG A 356 13.32 -5.68 -16.56
N ALA A 357 12.84 -6.60 -15.72
CA ALA A 357 12.52 -7.97 -16.13
C ALA A 357 11.51 -8.61 -15.18
N ILE A 358 10.92 -9.70 -15.63
CA ILE A 358 10.08 -10.58 -14.83
C ILE A 358 10.64 -11.99 -14.97
N ILE A 359 10.74 -12.71 -13.86
CA ILE A 359 11.18 -14.10 -13.81
C ILE A 359 9.98 -14.96 -13.41
N VAL A 360 9.72 -16.04 -14.15
CA VAL A 360 8.64 -16.99 -13.86
C VAL A 360 9.24 -18.40 -13.82
N ALA A 361 8.95 -19.14 -12.75
CA ALA A 361 9.49 -20.48 -12.52
C ALA A 361 11.02 -20.53 -12.71
N GLY A 362 11.73 -19.54 -12.17
CA GLY A 362 13.19 -19.42 -12.24
C GLY A 362 13.74 -18.98 -13.59
N ARG A 363 12.90 -18.69 -14.60
CA ARG A 363 13.32 -18.30 -15.95
C ARG A 363 12.91 -16.86 -16.27
N PRO A 364 13.84 -16.01 -16.70
CA PRO A 364 13.50 -14.67 -17.20
C PRO A 364 12.56 -14.77 -18.42
N LEU A 365 11.55 -13.92 -18.46
CA LEU A 365 10.68 -13.82 -19.63
C LEU A 365 11.43 -13.18 -20.80
N ALA A 366 11.22 -13.72 -22.00
CA ALA A 366 11.78 -13.18 -23.23
C ALA A 366 11.01 -11.90 -23.66
N VAL A 367 11.22 -10.81 -22.93
CA VAL A 367 10.62 -9.50 -23.19
C VAL A 367 11.72 -8.52 -23.54
N PRO A 368 11.63 -7.78 -24.68
CA PRO A 368 12.64 -6.80 -25.03
C PRO A 368 12.77 -5.71 -23.95
N PRO A 369 13.99 -5.29 -23.57
CA PRO A 369 14.19 -4.26 -22.51
C PRO A 369 13.46 -2.94 -22.77
N ALA A 370 13.24 -2.56 -24.03
CA ALA A 370 12.52 -1.36 -24.42
C ALA A 370 11.05 -1.34 -23.97
N VAL A 371 10.44 -2.53 -23.76
CA VAL A 371 9.08 -2.67 -23.23
C VAL A 371 8.97 -2.11 -21.82
N PHE A 372 10.06 -2.21 -21.03
CA PHE A 372 10.12 -1.70 -19.66
C PHE A 372 10.67 -0.27 -19.55
N SER A 373 10.64 0.51 -20.66
CA SER A 373 11.15 1.89 -20.66
C SER A 373 10.27 2.86 -19.88
N ALA A 374 8.97 2.63 -19.81
CA ALA A 374 8.06 3.39 -18.97
C ALA A 374 8.20 2.97 -17.49
N SER A 375 8.21 3.98 -16.59
CA SER A 375 8.25 3.72 -15.15
C SER A 375 6.94 3.16 -14.64
N SER A 376 6.98 2.43 -13.53
CA SER A 376 5.79 1.95 -12.82
C SER A 376 5.57 2.76 -11.54
N VAL A 377 4.33 3.12 -11.26
CA VAL A 377 3.91 3.67 -9.96
C VAL A 377 3.85 2.52 -8.96
N ILE A 378 4.45 2.71 -7.79
CA ILE A 378 4.23 1.81 -6.66
C ILE A 378 3.23 2.46 -5.72
N ASP A 379 2.10 1.78 -5.47
CA ASP A 379 0.96 2.39 -4.82
C ASP A 379 0.24 1.41 -3.88
N SER A 380 0.05 1.83 -2.61
CA SER A 380 -0.63 1.04 -1.59
C SER A 380 -2.14 0.88 -1.82
N SER A 381 -2.72 1.75 -2.62
CA SER A 381 -4.16 1.80 -2.87
C SER A 381 -4.57 1.30 -4.27
N THR A 382 -3.61 1.01 -5.16
CA THR A 382 -3.84 0.21 -6.37
C THR A 382 -3.74 -1.27 -6.02
N ILE A 383 -4.71 -2.09 -6.44
CA ILE A 383 -4.80 -3.50 -6.03
C ILE A 383 -3.85 -4.37 -6.82
N ILE A 384 -4.02 -4.40 -8.15
CA ILE A 384 -3.26 -5.30 -9.02
C ILE A 384 -2.18 -4.57 -9.78
N SER A 385 -1.07 -5.27 -10.04
CA SER A 385 -0.02 -4.72 -10.91
C SER A 385 -0.48 -4.70 -12.37
N ARG A 386 -0.13 -3.60 -13.05
CA ARG A 386 -0.37 -3.44 -14.48
C ARG A 386 0.94 -3.33 -15.22
N LEU A 387 1.11 -4.22 -16.18
CA LEU A 387 2.34 -4.37 -16.96
C LEU A 387 2.12 -3.86 -18.40
N PRO A 388 3.17 -3.43 -19.09
CA PRO A 388 3.10 -3.26 -20.53
C PRO A 388 2.47 -4.49 -21.20
N PRO A 389 1.58 -4.33 -22.20
CA PRO A 389 0.87 -5.46 -22.83
C PRO A 389 1.79 -6.60 -23.29
N THR A 390 2.94 -6.27 -23.89
CA THR A 390 3.93 -7.27 -24.32
C THR A 390 4.48 -8.06 -23.14
N ALA A 391 4.78 -7.41 -22.00
CA ALA A 391 5.27 -8.09 -20.79
C ALA A 391 4.16 -8.90 -20.12
N TYR A 392 2.94 -8.38 -20.07
CA TYR A 392 1.78 -9.10 -19.53
C TYR A 392 1.49 -10.37 -20.31
N GLN A 393 1.49 -10.33 -21.65
CA GLN A 393 1.26 -11.49 -22.50
C GLN A 393 2.31 -12.58 -22.26
N ALA A 394 3.59 -12.19 -22.12
CA ALA A 394 4.67 -13.14 -21.83
C ALA A 394 4.50 -13.77 -20.42
N LEU A 395 4.17 -12.96 -19.41
CA LEU A 395 3.87 -13.44 -18.05
C LEU A 395 2.69 -14.42 -18.06
N ARG A 396 1.59 -14.01 -18.68
CA ARG A 396 0.36 -14.81 -18.79
C ARG A 396 0.62 -16.16 -19.48
N ALA A 397 1.37 -16.16 -20.58
CA ALA A 397 1.70 -17.38 -21.31
C ALA A 397 2.57 -18.32 -20.45
N ALA A 398 3.61 -17.81 -19.80
CA ALA A 398 4.48 -18.59 -18.93
C ALA A 398 3.71 -19.14 -17.72
N PHE A 399 2.84 -18.32 -17.10
CA PHE A 399 2.03 -18.74 -15.97
C PHE A 399 1.04 -19.83 -16.35
N ARG A 400 0.30 -19.65 -17.45
CA ARG A 400 -0.64 -20.66 -17.97
C ARG A 400 0.04 -21.99 -18.32
N SER A 401 1.22 -21.92 -18.91
CA SER A 401 2.03 -23.12 -19.23
C SER A 401 2.42 -23.90 -17.97
N ALA A 402 2.67 -23.21 -16.85
CA ALA A 402 3.02 -23.84 -15.59
C ALA A 402 1.81 -24.34 -14.78
N MET A 403 0.59 -23.89 -15.13
CA MET A 403 -0.65 -24.17 -14.39
C MET A 403 -1.60 -25.14 -15.12
N THR A 404 -1.11 -25.90 -16.10
CA THR A 404 -1.92 -26.79 -16.96
C THR A 404 -2.63 -27.91 -16.21
N MET A 405 -2.18 -28.22 -15.00
CA MET A 405 -2.82 -29.22 -14.12
C MET A 405 -4.13 -28.75 -13.49
N TYR A 406 -4.44 -27.46 -13.56
CA TYR A 406 -5.65 -26.90 -12.98
C TYR A 406 -6.64 -26.48 -14.07
N ARG A 407 -7.93 -26.70 -13.80
CA ARG A 407 -8.99 -26.30 -14.70
C ARG A 407 -9.08 -24.77 -14.76
N ALA A 408 -9.13 -24.22 -15.97
CA ALA A 408 -9.40 -22.80 -16.14
C ALA A 408 -10.81 -22.43 -15.64
N ALA A 409 -10.91 -21.28 -15.01
CA ALA A 409 -12.16 -20.68 -14.58
C ALA A 409 -12.49 -19.43 -15.43
N PRO A 410 -13.75 -18.98 -15.44
CA PRO A 410 -14.13 -17.74 -16.09
C PRO A 410 -13.34 -16.53 -15.57
N PRO A 411 -13.08 -15.52 -16.43
CA PRO A 411 -12.47 -14.27 -16.01
C PRO A 411 -13.27 -13.55 -14.92
N VAL A 412 -12.60 -12.77 -14.08
CA VAL A 412 -13.20 -11.86 -13.12
C VAL A 412 -12.82 -10.43 -13.50
N SER A 413 -13.72 -9.67 -14.09
CA SER A 413 -13.44 -8.35 -14.67
C SER A 413 -12.24 -8.43 -15.63
N ILE A 414 -11.22 -7.59 -15.47
CA ILE A 414 -10.01 -7.57 -16.30
C ILE A 414 -9.01 -8.71 -15.99
N LEU A 415 -9.24 -9.50 -14.93
CA LEU A 415 -8.40 -10.66 -14.60
C LEU A 415 -8.78 -11.85 -15.48
N ASP A 416 -8.04 -12.07 -16.54
CA ASP A 416 -8.36 -13.05 -17.59
C ASP A 416 -7.75 -14.44 -17.39
N THR A 417 -7.00 -14.64 -16.31
CA THR A 417 -6.27 -15.88 -16.04
C THR A 417 -6.64 -16.40 -14.66
N CYS A 418 -7.75 -17.12 -14.61
CA CYS A 418 -8.33 -17.67 -13.39
C CYS A 418 -8.42 -19.20 -13.44
N TYR A 419 -8.44 -19.85 -12.29
CA TYR A 419 -8.46 -21.31 -12.15
C TYR A 419 -9.52 -21.76 -11.15
N ASP A 420 -10.04 -22.95 -11.36
CA ASP A 420 -10.93 -23.63 -10.42
C ASP A 420 -10.09 -24.56 -9.53
N PHE A 421 -10.01 -24.20 -8.25
CA PHE A 421 -9.32 -24.97 -7.22
C PHE A 421 -10.28 -25.82 -6.37
N THR A 422 -11.52 -26.00 -6.82
CA THR A 422 -12.52 -26.83 -6.10
C THR A 422 -11.99 -28.27 -5.96
N GLY A 423 -11.99 -28.78 -4.73
CA GLY A 423 -11.48 -30.11 -4.41
C GLY A 423 -9.95 -30.24 -4.33
N VAL A 424 -9.20 -29.22 -4.68
CA VAL A 424 -7.74 -29.20 -4.60
C VAL A 424 -7.32 -28.89 -3.15
N ARG A 425 -6.43 -29.72 -2.56
CA ARG A 425 -5.92 -29.50 -1.19
C ARG A 425 -4.69 -28.61 -1.15
N SER A 426 -3.85 -28.70 -2.17
CA SER A 426 -2.65 -27.88 -2.30
C SER A 426 -2.44 -27.46 -3.75
N ILE A 427 -2.01 -26.22 -3.94
CA ILE A 427 -1.75 -25.63 -5.24
C ILE A 427 -0.25 -25.45 -5.40
N THR A 428 0.29 -25.93 -6.51
CA THR A 428 1.67 -25.66 -6.93
C THR A 428 1.67 -24.47 -7.87
N LEU A 429 2.22 -23.35 -7.42
CA LEU A 429 2.34 -22.10 -8.18
C LEU A 429 3.75 -21.93 -8.73
N PRO A 430 3.93 -21.46 -9.98
CA PRO A 430 5.22 -21.00 -10.42
C PRO A 430 5.66 -19.77 -9.61
N SER A 431 6.91 -19.71 -9.20
CA SER A 431 7.46 -18.51 -8.56
C SER A 431 7.46 -17.35 -9.56
N ILE A 432 7.20 -16.14 -9.07
CA ILE A 432 7.31 -14.91 -9.85
C ILE A 432 8.24 -13.96 -9.10
N ALA A 433 9.22 -13.39 -9.81
CA ALA A 433 10.05 -12.32 -9.29
C ALA A 433 10.04 -11.12 -10.22
N LEU A 434 10.01 -9.93 -9.62
CA LEU A 434 10.12 -8.65 -10.31
C LEU A 434 11.55 -8.14 -10.17
N VAL A 435 12.19 -7.82 -11.29
CA VAL A 435 13.56 -7.29 -11.33
C VAL A 435 13.49 -5.81 -11.65
N PHE A 436 13.90 -4.98 -10.70
CA PHE A 436 13.93 -3.52 -10.84
C PHE A 436 15.30 -3.01 -11.25
N ASP A 437 15.36 -1.73 -11.60
CA ASP A 437 16.60 -1.03 -11.92
C ASP A 437 17.62 -1.15 -10.77
N GLY A 438 18.92 -1.22 -11.11
CA GLY A 438 19.96 -1.51 -10.13
C GLY A 438 20.06 -2.99 -9.73
N GLY A 439 19.29 -3.90 -10.37
CA GLY A 439 19.36 -5.34 -10.14
C GLY A 439 18.57 -5.84 -8.92
N ALA A 440 17.76 -4.98 -8.30
CA ALA A 440 16.91 -5.37 -7.18
C ALA A 440 15.87 -6.41 -7.61
N THR A 441 16.02 -7.64 -7.13
CA THR A 441 15.11 -8.74 -7.43
C THR A 441 14.20 -9.00 -6.24
N VAL A 442 12.89 -8.88 -6.46
CA VAL A 442 11.84 -9.07 -5.46
C VAL A 442 11.04 -10.32 -5.79
N ASN A 443 11.21 -11.36 -4.98
CA ASN A 443 10.42 -12.58 -5.09
C ASN A 443 9.05 -12.34 -4.46
N LEU A 444 7.98 -12.63 -5.20
CA LEU A 444 6.62 -12.52 -4.72
C LEU A 444 6.25 -13.73 -3.86
N ASP A 445 5.57 -13.47 -2.75
CA ASP A 445 4.86 -14.52 -2.00
C ASP A 445 3.64 -15.02 -2.79
N ALA A 446 3.11 -16.18 -2.45
CA ALA A 446 1.90 -16.72 -3.08
C ALA A 446 0.71 -15.75 -2.98
N ALA A 447 0.58 -15.04 -1.84
CA ALA A 447 -0.42 -13.99 -1.64
C ALA A 447 -0.19 -12.76 -2.54
N GLY A 448 1.01 -12.60 -3.10
CA GLY A 448 1.38 -11.58 -4.07
C GLY A 448 1.21 -12.00 -5.53
N ILE A 449 0.88 -13.28 -5.78
CA ILE A 449 0.69 -13.81 -7.14
C ILE A 449 -0.79 -13.90 -7.50
N LEU A 450 -1.63 -14.35 -6.56
CA LEU A 450 -3.05 -14.56 -6.80
C LEU A 450 -3.91 -13.54 -6.05
N LEU A 451 -4.97 -13.08 -6.72
CA LEU A 451 -6.13 -12.43 -6.10
C LEU A 451 -7.33 -13.37 -6.27
N GLY A 452 -7.82 -13.93 -5.16
CA GLY A 452 -8.73 -15.07 -5.23
C GLY A 452 -8.09 -16.25 -5.95
N SER A 453 -8.69 -16.69 -7.04
CA SER A 453 -8.17 -17.77 -7.89
C SER A 453 -7.56 -17.26 -9.21
N CYS A 454 -7.39 -15.95 -9.37
CA CYS A 454 -6.91 -15.32 -10.59
C CYS A 454 -5.48 -14.80 -10.43
N LEU A 455 -4.68 -14.85 -11.51
CA LEU A 455 -3.40 -14.16 -11.58
C LEU A 455 -3.62 -12.66 -11.40
N ALA A 456 -3.02 -12.06 -10.37
CA ALA A 456 -3.27 -10.68 -9.95
C ALA A 456 -2.47 -9.64 -10.77
N PHE A 457 -2.50 -9.78 -12.09
CA PHE A 457 -1.85 -8.89 -13.05
C PHE A 457 -2.79 -8.58 -14.21
N ALA A 458 -2.66 -7.39 -14.78
CA ALA A 458 -3.38 -6.97 -15.97
C ALA A 458 -2.47 -6.17 -16.93
N PRO A 459 -2.83 -5.98 -18.20
CA PRO A 459 -2.08 -5.12 -19.09
C PRO A 459 -2.42 -3.63 -18.85
N THR A 460 -1.49 -2.73 -19.20
CA THR A 460 -1.77 -1.33 -19.50
C THR A 460 -2.34 -1.20 -20.90
N ALA A 461 -2.83 -0.01 -21.26
CA ALA A 461 -3.39 0.24 -22.60
C ALA A 461 -2.34 0.15 -23.73
N SER A 462 -1.06 0.37 -23.45
CA SER A 462 0.05 0.22 -24.40
C SER A 462 1.37 0.07 -23.67
N ASP A 463 2.42 -0.43 -24.37
CA ASP A 463 3.77 -0.57 -23.82
C ASP A 463 4.42 0.77 -23.42
N ARG A 464 3.88 1.90 -23.89
CA ARG A 464 4.39 3.23 -23.57
C ARG A 464 3.74 3.84 -22.31
N MET A 465 2.66 3.26 -21.84
CA MET A 465 1.95 3.76 -20.65
C MET A 465 2.69 3.36 -19.37
N PRO A 466 2.74 4.25 -18.36
CA PRO A 466 3.25 3.88 -17.04
C PRO A 466 2.52 2.66 -16.47
N GLY A 467 3.30 1.73 -15.93
CA GLY A 467 2.78 0.57 -15.23
C GLY A 467 2.44 0.84 -13.78
N PHE A 468 2.01 -0.21 -13.06
CA PHE A 468 1.73 -0.18 -11.62
C PHE A 468 2.30 -1.39 -10.93
N ILE A 469 2.82 -1.19 -9.72
CA ILE A 469 3.08 -2.26 -8.75
C ILE A 469 2.01 -2.11 -7.66
N GLY A 470 0.99 -2.95 -7.75
CA GLY A 470 -0.18 -2.92 -6.88
C GLY A 470 0.07 -3.53 -5.50
N ASN A 471 -0.87 -3.32 -4.58
CA ASN A 471 -0.73 -3.75 -3.19
C ASN A 471 -0.73 -5.28 -3.03
N VAL A 472 -1.35 -6.02 -3.93
CA VAL A 472 -1.28 -7.49 -3.92
C VAL A 472 0.16 -7.96 -4.05
N GLN A 473 0.95 -7.38 -4.99
CA GLN A 473 2.36 -7.72 -5.18
C GLN A 473 3.26 -7.21 -4.05
N GLN A 474 2.75 -6.30 -3.21
CA GLN A 474 3.48 -5.75 -2.07
C GLN A 474 3.20 -6.50 -0.76
N LYS A 475 2.29 -7.48 -0.74
CA LYS A 475 2.01 -8.29 0.45
C LYS A 475 3.26 -8.99 0.93
N THR A 476 3.42 -9.08 2.25
CA THR A 476 4.59 -9.64 2.94
C THR A 476 5.90 -8.88 2.75
N LEU A 477 5.91 -7.88 1.87
CA LEU A 477 7.10 -7.05 1.65
C LEU A 477 7.09 -5.86 2.61
N GLU A 478 8.22 -5.60 3.24
CA GLU A 478 8.47 -4.25 3.72
C GLU A 478 8.94 -3.40 2.56
N VAL A 479 8.16 -2.37 2.25
CA VAL A 479 8.43 -1.39 1.19
C VAL A 479 8.86 -0.08 1.86
N VAL A 480 10.13 0.31 1.67
CA VAL A 480 10.71 1.53 2.25
C VAL A 480 10.82 2.59 1.18
N TYR A 481 10.22 3.74 1.45
CA TYR A 481 10.32 4.97 0.66
C TYR A 481 11.35 5.89 1.30
N ASP A 482 12.56 5.91 0.77
CA ASP A 482 13.63 6.82 1.21
C ASP A 482 13.74 7.97 0.21
N VAL A 483 12.89 8.98 0.41
CA VAL A 483 12.77 10.11 -0.53
C VAL A 483 14.07 10.93 -0.62
N PRO A 484 14.78 11.25 0.49
CA PRO A 484 16.04 11.95 0.42
C PRO A 484 17.14 11.18 -0.33
N ALA A 485 17.24 9.88 -0.09
CA ALA A 485 18.20 9.02 -0.77
C ALA A 485 17.79 8.68 -2.21
N LYS A 486 16.59 9.09 -2.65
CA LYS A 486 16.00 8.68 -3.93
C LYS A 486 16.05 7.16 -4.14
N ALA A 487 15.71 6.41 -3.09
CA ALA A 487 15.77 4.96 -3.09
C ALA A 487 14.46 4.35 -2.62
N MET A 488 14.05 3.30 -3.31
CA MET A 488 13.03 2.37 -2.86
C MET A 488 13.72 1.08 -2.43
N ARG A 489 13.35 0.54 -1.26
CA ARG A 489 13.96 -0.69 -0.77
C ARG A 489 12.89 -1.72 -0.44
N PHE A 490 13.21 -2.97 -0.64
CA PHE A 490 12.30 -4.09 -0.39
C PHE A 490 12.97 -5.13 0.48
N ARG A 491 12.22 -5.67 1.44
CA ARG A 491 12.60 -6.82 2.25
C ARG A 491 11.45 -7.82 2.26
N THR A 492 11.72 -9.06 1.90
CA THR A 492 10.72 -10.14 1.85
C THR A 492 10.41 -10.70 3.23
N ALA A 493 9.27 -11.36 3.38
CA ALA A 493 8.80 -12.02 4.60
C ALA A 493 8.86 -11.12 5.85
N ALA A 494 8.50 -9.84 5.69
CA ALA A 494 8.63 -8.84 6.75
C ALA A 494 7.41 -8.81 7.70
N CYS A 495 6.25 -9.30 7.24
CA CYS A 495 5.03 -9.42 8.05
C CYS A 495 4.16 -10.61 7.63
#